data_96b366b784e1864000057a47ed5cf7d7
#
_entry.id   96b366b784e1864000057a47ed5cf7d7
#
_cell.length_a   1.000
_cell.length_b   1.000
_cell.length_c   1.000
_cell.angle_alpha   90.00
_cell.angle_beta   90.00
_cell.angle_gamma   90.00
#
_symmetry.space_group_name_H-M   'P 1'
#
loop_
_entity.id
_entity.type
_entity.pdbx_description
1 polymer ?
#
loop_
_entity_poly.entity_id
_entity_poly.type
_entity_poly.pdbx_seq_one_letter_code
_entity_poly.pdbx_strand_id
1 'polypeptide(L)'
;MRLPLSVAIVAVVGVNLGAPAGCGRRATHADCQLIVDRSVELQMKEMSETDPVVVAKREAEVRAELDDQIKSCEGERRVTEKTMGCVRSATTTVDLDKCLR
;
A
#
# COMPACT_ATOMS: atom_id res chain seq x y z
N MET A 1 -14.26 -11.97 60.95
CA MET A 1 -14.84 -11.51 60.18
C MET A 1 -14.41 -10.74 59.12
N ARG A 2 -13.44 -10.91 58.52
CA ARG A 2 -13.11 -10.24 57.47
C ARG A 2 -13.37 -10.99 56.31
N LEU A 3 -14.01 -10.51 55.35
CA LEU A 3 -14.21 -11.11 54.07
C LEU A 3 -13.05 -10.77 53.23
N PRO A 4 -12.34 -11.75 52.77
CA PRO A 4 -11.43 -11.47 51.71
C PRO A 4 -12.26 -11.10 50.49
N LEU A 5 -12.23 -9.89 50.20
CA LEU A 5 -12.70 -9.49 48.90
C LEU A 5 -11.72 -10.05 47.91
N SER A 6 -12.07 -11.18 47.41
CA SER A 6 -11.45 -11.63 46.21
C SER A 6 -11.92 -10.73 45.11
N VAL A 7 -11.25 -9.66 44.96
CA VAL A 7 -11.39 -8.89 43.77
C VAL A 7 -10.79 -9.75 42.69
N ALA A 8 -11.64 -10.46 42.03
CA ALA A 8 -11.27 -11.04 40.78
C ALA A 8 -11.01 -9.88 39.85
N ILE A 9 -9.80 -9.48 39.81
CA ILE A 9 -9.38 -8.60 38.76
C ILE A 9 -9.42 -9.44 37.51
N VAL A 10 -10.53 -9.36 36.86
CA VAL A 10 -10.59 -9.81 35.50
C VAL A 10 -9.71 -8.84 34.76
N ALA A 11 -8.49 -9.18 34.62
CA ALA A 11 -7.67 -8.54 33.65
C ALA A 11 -8.31 -8.85 32.30
N VAL A 12 -9.16 -7.95 31.89
CA VAL A 12 -9.57 -7.94 30.51
C VAL A 12 -8.33 -7.56 29.76
N VAL A 13 -7.60 -8.57 29.42
CA VAL A 13 -6.59 -8.40 28.41
C VAL A 13 -7.38 -8.09 27.15
N GLY A 14 -7.52 -6.83 26.91
CA GLY A 14 -8.02 -6.38 25.64
C GLY A 14 -6.98 -6.77 24.61
N VAL A 15 -7.10 -7.97 24.16
CA VAL A 15 -6.30 -8.38 23.03
C VAL A 15 -6.90 -7.67 21.85
N ASN A 16 -6.27 -6.59 21.50
CA ASN A 16 -6.52 -6.00 20.22
C ASN A 16 -5.94 -6.90 19.14
N LEU A 17 -6.56 -8.03 18.97
CA LEU A 17 -6.21 -8.94 17.91
C LEU A 17 -6.87 -8.60 16.61
N GLY A 18 -7.64 -7.58 16.60
CA GLY A 18 -8.22 -7.17 15.38
C GLY A 18 -7.34 -6.14 14.74
N ALA A 19 -6.36 -6.56 14.03
CA ALA A 19 -5.88 -5.68 13.01
C ALA A 19 -7.10 -5.32 12.16
N PRO A 20 -7.66 -4.12 12.26
CA PRO A 20 -8.73 -3.75 11.38
C PRO A 20 -8.23 -3.86 9.96
N ALA A 21 -9.14 -4.15 9.07
CA ALA A 21 -8.84 -4.37 7.65
C ALA A 21 -8.00 -3.26 7.00
N GLY A 22 -7.85 -2.10 7.62
CA GLY A 22 -7.00 -1.01 7.14
C GLY A 22 -5.57 -1.03 7.66
N CYS A 23 -5.23 -1.95 8.56
CA CYS A 23 -3.92 -1.90 9.17
C CYS A 23 -2.81 -2.41 8.28
N GLY A 24 -3.02 -3.45 7.50
CA GLY A 24 -2.03 -3.98 6.59
C GLY A 24 -0.60 -4.05 7.15
N ARG A 25 0.33 -4.31 6.31
CA ARG A 25 1.75 -4.18 6.60
C ARG A 25 2.28 -2.85 6.07
N ARG A 26 3.44 -2.43 6.52
CA ARG A 26 4.10 -1.28 5.91
C ARG A 26 4.47 -1.59 4.47
N ALA A 27 4.25 -0.62 3.60
CA ALA A 27 4.73 -0.72 2.24
C ALA A 27 6.26 -0.77 2.22
N THR A 28 6.79 -1.69 1.43
CA THR A 28 8.23 -1.76 1.16
C THR A 28 8.59 -0.80 0.04
N HIS A 29 9.89 -0.58 -0.15
CA HIS A 29 10.39 0.18 -1.30
C HIS A 29 9.87 -0.41 -2.62
N ALA A 30 9.91 -1.74 -2.75
CA ALA A 30 9.41 -2.44 -3.93
C ALA A 30 7.90 -2.20 -4.16
N ASP A 31 7.09 -2.20 -3.09
CA ASP A 31 5.67 -1.91 -3.19
C ASP A 31 5.42 -0.50 -3.72
N CYS A 32 6.13 0.46 -3.17
CA CYS A 32 5.98 1.87 -3.55
C CYS A 32 6.45 2.12 -4.98
N GLN A 33 7.55 1.50 -5.39
CA GLN A 33 8.00 1.56 -6.79
C GLN A 33 7.00 0.90 -7.73
N LEU A 34 6.44 -0.24 -7.35
CA LEU A 34 5.45 -0.94 -8.17
C LEU A 34 4.22 -0.06 -8.41
N ILE A 35 3.75 0.64 -7.39
CA ILE A 35 2.62 1.57 -7.53
C ILE A 35 2.95 2.67 -8.54
N VAL A 36 4.12 3.26 -8.44
CA VAL A 36 4.56 4.31 -9.37
C VAL A 36 4.71 3.76 -10.78
N ASP A 37 5.40 2.65 -10.92
CA ASP A 37 5.66 2.03 -12.23
C ASP A 37 4.35 1.64 -12.92
N ARG A 38 3.44 1.04 -12.16
CA ARG A 38 2.14 0.65 -12.70
C ARG A 38 1.32 1.86 -13.14
N SER A 39 1.39 2.95 -12.38
CA SER A 39 0.75 4.21 -12.75
C SER A 39 1.28 4.75 -14.09
N VAL A 40 2.58 4.76 -14.25
CA VAL A 40 3.23 5.21 -15.51
C VAL A 40 2.84 4.30 -16.67
N GLU A 41 2.93 3.00 -16.47
CA GLU A 41 2.61 2.01 -17.48
C GLU A 41 1.17 2.17 -17.99
N LEU A 42 0.21 2.33 -17.08
CA LEU A 42 -1.18 2.52 -17.44
C LEU A 42 -1.44 3.86 -18.11
N GLN A 43 -0.81 4.93 -17.66
CA GLN A 43 -0.91 6.25 -18.30
C GLN A 43 -0.36 6.21 -19.73
N MET A 44 0.78 5.58 -19.94
CA MET A 44 1.39 5.45 -21.26
C MET A 44 0.50 4.63 -22.19
N LYS A 45 -0.07 3.55 -21.68
CA LYS A 45 -1.02 2.72 -22.41
C LYS A 45 -2.26 3.52 -22.84
N GLU A 46 -2.82 4.32 -21.96
CA GLU A 46 -3.96 5.18 -22.23
C GLU A 46 -3.64 6.26 -23.29
N MET A 47 -2.37 6.63 -23.38
CA MET A 47 -1.86 7.54 -24.40
C MET A 47 -1.43 6.80 -25.68
N SER A 48 -1.71 5.51 -25.77
CA SER A 48 -1.31 4.66 -26.90
C SER A 48 0.20 4.51 -27.07
N GLU A 49 0.97 4.76 -26.01
CA GLU A 49 2.40 4.53 -26.01
C GLU A 49 2.70 3.15 -25.46
N THR A 50 3.11 2.23 -26.32
CA THR A 50 3.33 0.83 -25.95
C THR A 50 4.75 0.35 -26.18
N ASP A 51 5.65 1.20 -26.68
CA ASP A 51 7.05 0.84 -26.85
C ASP A 51 7.69 0.60 -25.47
N PRO A 52 8.16 -0.64 -25.16
CA PRO A 52 8.74 -0.95 -23.86
C PRO A 52 9.92 -0.07 -23.47
N VAL A 53 10.71 0.37 -24.42
CA VAL A 53 11.88 1.23 -24.19
C VAL A 53 11.43 2.62 -23.74
N VAL A 54 10.43 3.17 -24.39
CA VAL A 54 9.88 4.48 -24.04
C VAL A 54 9.19 4.43 -22.67
N VAL A 55 8.42 3.38 -22.42
CA VAL A 55 7.76 3.17 -21.12
C VAL A 55 8.79 3.05 -20.00
N ALA A 56 9.83 2.23 -20.18
CA ALA A 56 10.88 2.05 -19.18
C ALA A 56 11.63 3.35 -18.89
N LYS A 57 11.89 4.14 -19.91
CA LYS A 57 12.53 5.44 -19.75
C LYS A 57 11.63 6.39 -18.92
N ARG A 58 10.36 6.41 -19.22
CA ARG A 58 9.40 7.26 -18.46
C ARG A 58 9.26 6.80 -17.02
N GLU A 59 9.24 5.49 -16.77
CA GLU A 59 9.24 4.95 -15.41
C GLU A 59 10.45 5.43 -14.61
N ALA A 60 11.63 5.37 -15.20
CA ALA A 60 12.87 5.83 -14.54
C ALA A 60 12.82 7.34 -14.25
N GLU A 61 12.32 8.14 -15.18
CA GLU A 61 12.16 9.58 -14.99
C GLU A 61 11.18 9.89 -13.85
N VAL A 62 10.03 9.23 -13.83
CA VAL A 62 9.02 9.45 -12.79
C VAL A 62 9.50 8.98 -11.43
N ARG A 63 10.22 7.86 -11.34
CA ARG A 63 10.84 7.41 -10.08
C ARG A 63 11.77 8.48 -9.52
N ALA A 64 12.59 9.10 -10.37
CA ALA A 64 13.48 10.16 -9.95
C ALA A 64 12.73 11.42 -9.49
N GLU A 65 11.69 11.80 -10.22
CA GLU A 65 10.85 12.94 -9.86
C GLU A 65 10.08 12.71 -8.55
N LEU A 66 9.65 11.48 -8.29
CA LEU A 66 8.85 11.10 -7.13
C LEU A 66 9.65 10.43 -6.01
N ASP A 67 10.97 10.55 -6.01
CA ASP A 67 11.82 9.90 -5.01
C ASP A 67 11.39 10.20 -3.57
N ASP A 68 11.07 11.44 -3.26
CA ASP A 68 10.61 11.83 -1.93
C ASP A 68 9.26 11.20 -1.58
N GLN A 69 8.33 11.12 -2.53
CA GLN A 69 7.04 10.48 -2.32
C GLN A 69 7.20 8.97 -2.13
N ILE A 70 8.12 8.34 -2.84
CA ILE A 70 8.42 6.92 -2.66
C ILE A 70 8.96 6.66 -1.26
N LYS A 71 9.87 7.47 -0.78
CA LYS A 71 10.40 7.39 0.59
C LYS A 71 9.31 7.58 1.64
N SER A 72 8.45 8.56 1.43
CA SER A 72 7.30 8.80 2.31
C SER A 72 6.33 7.62 2.33
N CYS A 73 6.06 7.05 1.17
CA CYS A 73 5.24 5.85 1.04
C CYS A 73 5.77 4.69 1.88
N GLU A 74 7.08 4.42 1.80
CA GLU A 74 7.72 3.37 2.59
C GLU A 74 7.56 3.55 4.10
N GLY A 75 7.59 4.78 4.57
CA GLY A 75 7.48 5.09 5.99
C GLY A 75 6.05 5.06 6.52
N GLU A 76 5.10 5.45 5.72
CA GLU A 76 3.77 5.83 6.18
C GLU A 76 2.64 4.98 5.62
N ARG A 77 2.78 4.46 4.43
CA ARG A 77 1.69 3.76 3.78
C ARG A 77 1.55 2.33 4.30
N ARG A 78 0.29 1.92 4.52
CA ARG A 78 -0.07 0.55 4.83
C ARG A 78 -0.67 -0.10 3.60
N VAL A 79 -0.25 -1.31 3.31
CA VAL A 79 -0.75 -2.10 2.19
C VAL A 79 -1.08 -3.51 2.65
N THR A 80 -1.97 -4.16 1.91
CA THR A 80 -2.28 -5.57 2.09
C THR A 80 -1.90 -6.32 0.82
N GLU A 81 -1.79 -7.63 0.89
CA GLU A 81 -1.57 -8.45 -0.30
C GLU A 81 -2.73 -8.29 -1.31
N LYS A 82 -3.94 -8.09 -0.80
CA LYS A 82 -5.10 -7.77 -1.64
C LYS A 82 -4.89 -6.47 -2.40
N THR A 83 -4.43 -5.42 -1.73
CA THR A 83 -4.13 -4.13 -2.36
C THR A 83 -3.07 -4.28 -3.44
N MET A 84 -1.97 -4.96 -3.13
CA MET A 84 -0.88 -5.15 -4.09
C MET A 84 -1.30 -6.02 -5.28
N GLY A 85 -2.11 -7.04 -5.05
CA GLY A 85 -2.72 -7.83 -6.12
C GLY A 85 -3.62 -6.99 -7.03
N CYS A 86 -4.41 -6.10 -6.44
CA CYS A 86 -5.24 -5.13 -7.16
C CYS A 86 -4.38 -4.22 -8.04
N VAL A 87 -3.28 -3.69 -7.49
CA VAL A 87 -2.33 -2.84 -8.23
C VAL A 87 -1.76 -3.56 -9.44
N ARG A 88 -1.34 -4.81 -9.26
CA ARG A 88 -0.78 -5.61 -10.36
C ARG A 88 -1.80 -5.91 -11.46
N SER A 89 -3.06 -6.09 -11.10
CA SER A 89 -4.11 -6.47 -12.04
C SER A 89 -4.92 -5.30 -12.60
N ALA A 90 -4.67 -4.08 -12.13
CA ALA A 90 -5.34 -2.90 -12.66
C ALA A 90 -5.07 -2.73 -14.15
N THR A 91 -6.08 -2.39 -14.91
CA THR A 91 -5.99 -2.22 -16.36
C THR A 91 -6.13 -0.78 -16.82
N THR A 92 -6.53 0.10 -15.92
CA THR A 92 -6.65 1.54 -16.17
C THR A 92 -6.13 2.33 -14.97
N THR A 93 -5.83 3.60 -15.18
CA THR A 93 -5.44 4.50 -14.08
C THR A 93 -6.56 4.67 -13.08
N VAL A 94 -7.81 4.64 -13.51
CA VAL A 94 -8.98 4.71 -12.63
C VAL A 94 -9.05 3.46 -11.74
N ASP A 95 -8.83 2.29 -12.30
CA ASP A 95 -8.80 1.04 -11.53
C ASP A 95 -7.67 1.05 -10.51
N LEU A 96 -6.50 1.52 -10.89
CA LEU A 96 -5.37 1.67 -9.98
C LEU A 96 -5.70 2.59 -8.81
N ASP A 97 -6.30 3.72 -9.09
CA ASP A 97 -6.71 4.68 -8.07
C ASP A 97 -7.70 4.05 -7.06
N LYS A 98 -8.63 3.25 -7.54
CA LYS A 98 -9.56 2.50 -6.69
C LYS A 98 -8.86 1.51 -5.77
N CYS A 99 -7.78 0.88 -6.24
CA CYS A 99 -6.98 -0.02 -5.42
C CYS A 99 -6.32 0.70 -4.23
N LEU A 100 -6.03 1.96 -4.39
CA LEU A 100 -5.22 2.74 -3.46
C LEU A 100 -6.04 3.57 -2.46
N ARG A 101 -7.35 3.53 -2.57
CA ARG A 101 -8.25 4.24 -1.65
C ARG A 101 -8.62 3.46 -0.41
#